data_1cdff766ef0f203cea7398c9397a62aa
#
_entry.id   1cdff766ef0f203cea7398c9397a62aa
#
_cell.length_a   1.000
_cell.length_b   1.000
_cell.length_c   1.000
_cell.angle_alpha   90.00
_cell.angle_beta   90.00
_cell.angle_gamma   90.00
#
_symmetry.space_group_name_H-M   'P 1'
#
loop_
_entity.id
_entity.type
_entity.pdbx_description
1 polymer ?
#
loop_
_entity_poly.entity_id
_entity_poly.type
_entity_poly.pdbx_seq_one_letter_code
_entity_poly.pdbx_strand_id
1 'polypeptide(L)'
;MALLSALRPHRRPWSRGRVAVGLLALLAGALPTVSADAATPTSGSVSDTAPTYTWSAGPFAVPNVTGTAGTVTCGSPQLCDDHALKVSVPAGYDAGHSLRIDVKWPDSAADFDLYVLGPDGREVAASASSSDPETVLLPAVSASYTVRVVPFAPLGDSFTADARLVTNPAAPPPSTATPPTYGNSSAPGSIKDAHNAGEPSIGVNRASGAAMFQSYTSTLKVTYDSAGTATWQDKSATAAKGCPQGSTTSLDPILFTDPDTHRTFESQLAGKTALTCYTDDDGETWTPTGGSGINSGVDHQTIGGGHFAPGGPGAVTSYPNAVYYCSQDIADASCAVSRDGGLTYGPAVPMYSLLDCGGLHGHVKVAPDGTVYVPNKGCGGNQAVAVSEDNGLTWNVRPNPSSTPGDSDPSVGVGAGGTVYMGYQNSDGTARIAVSHDKGKTWLYDQNVGAGLGIKNSVFPAVTAGDDNRAAFAFLGTTTGGNYQDSANFKGVWHLYVATTYDGGQSWVTVDATPTDPVQKGSICTGGTTCGNDRNLLDFNDITLDAQGRVLAAYADGCTGTCATGGAQNFDALASIARQSSGSTLYGAFDAVAGAKYKKSRGGQ
;
A
#
# COMPACT_ATOMS: atom_id res chain seq x y z
N MET A 1 -33.81 34.34 26.68
CA MET A 1 -35.15 34.15 27.27
C MET A 1 -35.38 32.64 27.27
N ALA A 2 -35.06 32.01 28.27
CA ALA A 2 -35.65 31.42 29.45
C ALA A 2 -36.93 30.62 29.17
N LEU A 3 -36.83 29.32 29.40
CA LEU A 3 -37.75 28.59 30.28
C LEU A 3 -37.26 27.15 30.50
N LEU A 4 -36.67 26.95 31.67
CA LEU A 4 -36.51 25.69 32.37
C LEU A 4 -37.85 25.28 32.96
N SER A 5 -38.27 24.03 32.92
CA SER A 5 -39.12 23.44 33.92
C SER A 5 -38.77 21.96 34.16
N ALA A 6 -38.57 21.70 35.43
CA ALA A 6 -38.15 20.45 36.05
C ALA A 6 -39.23 19.37 36.07
N LEU A 7 -38.83 18.10 36.01
CA LEU A 7 -39.60 16.96 36.49
C LEU A 7 -38.75 16.12 37.45
N ARG A 8 -39.20 16.04 38.71
CA ARG A 8 -38.64 15.18 39.77
C ARG A 8 -39.13 13.76 39.64
N PRO A 9 -38.33 12.74 39.99
CA PRO A 9 -38.80 11.37 40.05
C PRO A 9 -39.42 11.04 41.41
N HIS A 10 -40.60 10.37 41.38
CA HIS A 10 -41.27 9.79 42.53
C HIS A 10 -40.50 8.54 43.05
N ARG A 11 -40.16 8.59 44.35
CA ARG A 11 -39.71 7.42 45.13
C ARG A 11 -40.91 6.62 45.56
N ARG A 12 -40.96 5.29 45.33
CA ARG A 12 -41.78 4.30 46.04
C ARG A 12 -40.87 3.44 46.92
N PRO A 13 -41.31 3.13 48.17
CA PRO A 13 -40.52 2.30 49.08
C PRO A 13 -40.71 0.82 48.77
N TRP A 14 -39.64 0.06 48.70
CA TRP A 14 -39.69 -1.39 48.67
C TRP A 14 -39.48 -1.99 50.06
N SER A 15 -40.40 -2.89 50.43
CA SER A 15 -40.46 -3.64 51.65
C SER A 15 -39.27 -4.62 51.79
N ARG A 16 -38.79 -4.76 53.01
CA ARG A 16 -37.74 -5.67 53.43
C ARG A 16 -38.28 -7.13 53.41
N GLY A 17 -37.87 -7.90 52.42
CA GLY A 17 -37.95 -9.37 52.47
C GLY A 17 -36.61 -9.93 52.99
N ARG A 18 -36.71 -10.69 54.11
CA ARG A 18 -35.58 -11.45 54.66
C ARG A 18 -35.28 -12.62 53.74
N VAL A 19 -34.11 -12.66 53.10
CA VAL A 19 -33.59 -13.84 52.40
C VAL A 19 -32.58 -14.50 53.33
N ALA A 20 -32.87 -15.78 53.64
CA ALA A 20 -31.98 -16.63 54.41
C ALA A 20 -30.67 -16.92 53.64
N VAL A 21 -29.54 -16.63 54.30
CA VAL A 21 -28.22 -16.97 53.77
C VAL A 21 -27.96 -18.43 54.04
N GLY A 22 -28.12 -19.26 52.98
CA GLY A 22 -27.60 -20.60 52.96
C GLY A 22 -26.09 -20.58 52.75
N LEU A 23 -25.31 -21.06 53.71
CA LEU A 23 -23.87 -21.29 53.59
C LEU A 23 -23.65 -22.43 52.61
N LEU A 24 -23.30 -22.12 51.36
CA LEU A 24 -22.69 -23.09 50.46
C LEU A 24 -21.17 -23.11 50.76
N ALA A 25 -20.70 -24.19 51.36
CA ALA A 25 -19.26 -24.44 51.46
C ALA A 25 -18.70 -24.67 50.03
N LEU A 26 -17.98 -23.69 49.49
CA LEU A 26 -17.14 -23.88 48.31
C LEU A 26 -16.00 -24.80 48.73
N LEU A 27 -16.01 -26.04 48.25
CA LEU A 27 -14.81 -26.82 48.09
C LEU A 27 -13.90 -26.06 47.08
N ALA A 28 -12.87 -25.40 47.60
CA ALA A 28 -11.75 -24.93 46.81
C ALA A 28 -10.98 -26.16 46.31
N GLY A 29 -11.44 -26.75 45.20
CA GLY A 29 -10.62 -27.63 44.42
C GLY A 29 -9.45 -26.78 43.90
N ALA A 30 -8.22 -27.08 44.30
CA ALA A 30 -7.02 -26.56 43.68
C ALA A 30 -7.08 -26.95 42.21
N LEU A 31 -7.42 -25.98 41.34
CA LEU A 31 -7.15 -26.12 39.92
C LEU A 31 -5.64 -26.27 39.80
N PRO A 32 -5.14 -27.28 39.08
CA PRO A 32 -3.71 -27.33 38.80
C PRO A 32 -3.36 -26.02 38.11
N THR A 33 -2.43 -25.25 38.68
CA THR A 33 -1.78 -24.14 37.98
C THR A 33 -0.99 -24.77 36.85
N VAL A 34 -1.57 -24.81 35.65
CA VAL A 34 -0.82 -25.15 34.44
C VAL A 34 0.09 -23.96 34.18
N SER A 35 1.34 -24.05 34.66
CA SER A 35 2.38 -23.15 34.21
C SER A 35 2.68 -23.51 32.75
N ALA A 36 2.74 -22.51 31.87
CA ALA A 36 3.25 -22.74 30.54
C ALA A 36 4.68 -23.33 30.64
N ASP A 37 4.94 -24.40 29.92
CA ASP A 37 6.28 -24.95 29.84
C ASP A 37 7.14 -24.05 28.93
N ALA A 38 8.33 -23.69 29.42
CA ALA A 38 9.32 -22.95 28.63
C ALA A 38 9.72 -23.74 27.39
N ALA A 39 10.27 -23.05 26.39
CA ALA A 39 10.73 -23.66 25.15
C ALA A 39 11.60 -24.88 25.37
N THR A 40 11.33 -25.91 24.60
CA THR A 40 12.13 -27.14 24.60
C THR A 40 12.64 -27.45 23.20
N PRO A 41 14.00 -27.39 23.00
CA PRO A 41 15.03 -26.94 23.95
C PRO A 41 15.00 -25.41 24.18
N THR A 42 15.65 -24.94 25.27
CA THR A 42 15.65 -23.50 25.66
C THR A 42 16.59 -22.61 24.82
N SER A 43 17.43 -23.20 23.98
CA SER A 43 18.30 -22.47 23.03
C SER A 43 18.67 -23.35 21.86
N GLY A 44 19.01 -22.72 20.74
CA GLY A 44 19.36 -23.41 19.52
C GLY A 44 20.34 -22.67 18.64
N SER A 45 20.68 -23.29 17.51
CA SER A 45 21.57 -22.66 16.54
C SER A 45 21.27 -23.14 15.12
N VAL A 46 21.49 -22.25 14.17
CA VAL A 46 21.55 -22.55 12.73
C VAL A 46 22.92 -22.17 12.19
N SER A 47 23.40 -22.93 11.21
CA SER A 47 24.65 -22.67 10.50
C SER A 47 24.53 -23.10 9.04
N ASP A 48 25.49 -22.71 8.20
CA ASP A 48 25.59 -23.15 6.79
C ASP A 48 25.64 -24.68 6.65
N THR A 49 26.13 -25.40 7.66
CA THR A 49 26.20 -26.88 7.68
C THR A 49 25.02 -27.54 8.40
N ALA A 50 24.28 -26.79 9.23
CA ALA A 50 23.06 -27.20 9.91
C ALA A 50 22.00 -26.10 9.79
N PRO A 51 21.36 -25.98 8.60
CA PRO A 51 20.58 -24.78 8.25
C PRO A 51 19.18 -24.72 8.87
N THR A 52 18.77 -25.72 9.63
CA THR A 52 17.42 -25.78 10.24
C THR A 52 17.49 -26.10 11.72
N TYR A 53 16.57 -25.51 12.48
CA TYR A 53 16.42 -25.76 13.91
C TYR A 53 14.96 -25.52 14.31
N THR A 54 14.41 -26.42 15.14
CA THR A 54 12.99 -26.38 15.55
C THR A 54 12.89 -26.47 17.07
N TRP A 55 11.93 -25.75 17.67
CA TRP A 55 11.58 -25.82 19.08
C TRP A 55 10.08 -25.65 19.28
N SER A 56 9.58 -25.88 20.48
CA SER A 56 8.17 -25.68 20.83
C SER A 56 8.05 -25.22 22.28
N ALA A 57 6.98 -24.53 22.61
CA ALA A 57 6.63 -24.14 23.96
C ALA A 57 5.12 -24.16 24.18
N GLY A 58 4.68 -24.18 25.44
CA GLY A 58 3.29 -24.22 25.84
C GLY A 58 2.89 -25.54 26.51
N PRO A 59 1.58 -25.76 26.80
CA PRO A 59 0.47 -24.89 26.41
C PRO A 59 0.39 -23.58 27.20
N PHE A 60 -0.10 -22.49 26.55
CA PHE A 60 -0.29 -21.19 27.15
C PHE A 60 -1.77 -20.96 27.45
N ALA A 61 -2.11 -20.81 28.73
CA ALA A 61 -3.49 -20.61 29.18
C ALA A 61 -3.85 -19.13 29.42
N VAL A 62 -2.85 -18.25 29.52
CA VAL A 62 -3.04 -16.84 29.88
C VAL A 62 -2.62 -15.95 28.73
N PRO A 63 -3.52 -15.10 28.21
CA PRO A 63 -3.18 -14.10 27.20
C PRO A 63 -2.19 -13.07 27.72
N ASN A 64 -1.26 -12.64 26.86
CA ASN A 64 -0.39 -11.49 27.11
C ASN A 64 -0.70 -10.37 26.10
N VAL A 65 -1.57 -9.45 26.49
CA VAL A 65 -1.99 -8.30 25.66
C VAL A 65 -1.25 -7.01 26.04
N THR A 66 -0.11 -7.09 26.77
CA THR A 66 0.56 -5.94 27.38
C THR A 66 1.54 -5.23 26.47
N GLY A 67 1.64 -5.60 25.19
CA GLY A 67 2.65 -5.02 24.34
C GLY A 67 2.20 -4.63 22.96
N THR A 68 2.49 -3.39 22.59
CA THR A 68 2.84 -3.02 21.23
C THR A 68 4.33 -3.34 21.02
N ALA A 69 4.75 -3.54 19.75
CA ALA A 69 6.10 -3.90 19.36
C ALA A 69 7.21 -3.38 20.31
N GLY A 70 8.06 -4.27 20.80
CA GLY A 70 9.22 -3.94 21.63
C GLY A 70 8.97 -3.63 23.11
N THR A 71 7.74 -3.55 23.60
CA THR A 71 7.41 -3.23 25.00
C THR A 71 6.83 -4.39 25.80
N VAL A 72 6.71 -5.56 25.19
CA VAL A 72 6.16 -6.76 25.84
C VAL A 72 7.04 -7.18 27.01
N THR A 73 6.47 -7.28 28.21
CA THR A 73 7.15 -7.81 29.39
C THR A 73 6.86 -9.30 29.55
N CYS A 74 7.90 -10.11 29.41
CA CYS A 74 7.87 -11.52 29.76
C CYS A 74 8.31 -11.66 31.23
N GLY A 75 7.40 -12.04 32.10
CA GLY A 75 7.63 -12.14 33.53
C GLY A 75 7.01 -13.39 34.16
N SER A 76 7.03 -13.47 35.49
CA SER A 76 6.35 -14.55 36.20
C SER A 76 4.91 -14.12 36.58
N PRO A 77 3.87 -14.90 36.24
CA PRO A 77 3.90 -16.18 35.50
C PRO A 77 4.42 -16.00 34.06
N GLN A 78 4.90 -17.07 33.44
CA GLN A 78 5.44 -17.04 32.08
C GLN A 78 4.41 -16.46 31.10
N LEU A 79 4.63 -15.24 30.67
CA LEU A 79 3.74 -14.48 29.77
C LEU A 79 4.21 -14.47 28.32
N CYS A 80 5.41 -15.00 28.04
CA CYS A 80 5.95 -15.23 26.71
C CYS A 80 7.12 -16.21 26.78
N ASP A 81 7.55 -16.70 25.61
CA ASP A 81 8.73 -17.54 25.48
C ASP A 81 9.87 -16.73 24.85
N ASP A 82 11.02 -16.68 25.54
CA ASP A 82 12.26 -16.08 25.04
C ASP A 82 13.26 -17.19 24.72
N HIS A 83 13.40 -17.47 23.41
CA HIS A 83 14.30 -18.51 22.93
C HIS A 83 15.62 -17.92 22.41
N ALA A 84 16.77 -18.38 22.91
CA ALA A 84 18.08 -17.94 22.45
C ALA A 84 18.47 -18.68 21.16
N LEU A 85 18.55 -17.95 20.04
CA LEU A 85 18.93 -18.48 18.73
C LEU A 85 20.28 -17.92 18.28
N LYS A 86 21.26 -18.81 18.06
CA LYS A 86 22.57 -18.44 17.52
C LYS A 86 22.63 -18.74 16.02
N VAL A 87 23.00 -17.73 15.23
CA VAL A 87 23.30 -17.88 13.80
C VAL A 87 24.82 -17.84 13.61
N SER A 88 25.38 -18.83 12.89
CA SER A 88 26.81 -18.94 12.64
C SER A 88 27.05 -19.26 11.17
N VAL A 89 27.38 -18.25 10.36
CA VAL A 89 27.55 -18.34 8.91
C VAL A 89 28.82 -17.60 8.48
N PRO A 90 29.41 -17.92 7.32
CA PRO A 90 30.53 -17.15 6.77
C PRO A 90 30.19 -15.68 6.54
N ALA A 91 31.19 -14.80 6.57
CA ALA A 91 31.00 -13.38 6.21
C ALA A 91 30.50 -13.25 4.76
N GLY A 92 29.50 -12.40 4.53
CA GLY A 92 28.87 -12.20 3.21
C GLY A 92 27.88 -13.31 2.80
N TYR A 93 27.54 -14.21 3.71
CA TYR A 93 26.55 -15.27 3.45
C TYR A 93 25.15 -14.71 3.17
N ASP A 94 24.83 -13.57 3.78
CA ASP A 94 23.61 -12.79 3.62
C ASP A 94 23.38 -12.27 2.19
N ALA A 95 24.43 -12.15 1.38
CA ALA A 95 24.28 -11.77 -0.03
C ALA A 95 23.42 -12.76 -0.84
N GLY A 96 23.36 -14.02 -0.42
CA GLY A 96 22.59 -15.07 -1.10
C GLY A 96 21.63 -15.84 -0.19
N HIS A 97 21.53 -15.49 1.08
CA HIS A 97 20.75 -16.24 2.05
C HIS A 97 20.08 -15.34 3.09
N SER A 98 18.94 -15.80 3.57
CA SER A 98 18.20 -15.19 4.66
C SER A 98 17.96 -16.18 5.78
N LEU A 99 17.81 -15.68 7.01
CA LEU A 99 17.27 -16.41 8.15
C LEU A 99 15.76 -16.22 8.13
N ARG A 100 15.01 -17.31 7.95
CA ARG A 100 13.55 -17.33 8.09
C ARG A 100 13.19 -17.97 9.42
N ILE A 101 12.27 -17.36 10.17
CA ILE A 101 11.69 -17.92 11.39
C ILE A 101 10.16 -17.94 11.21
N ASP A 102 9.58 -19.13 11.35
CA ASP A 102 8.13 -19.33 11.34
C ASP A 102 7.68 -19.80 12.72
N VAL A 103 6.57 -19.27 13.23
CA VAL A 103 5.87 -19.74 14.44
C VAL A 103 4.47 -20.13 14.03
N LYS A 104 4.03 -21.32 14.38
CA LYS A 104 2.73 -21.89 14.03
C LYS A 104 2.09 -22.64 15.18
N TRP A 105 0.79 -22.74 15.17
CA TRP A 105 -0.03 -23.39 16.20
C TRP A 105 -1.19 -24.18 15.59
N PRO A 106 -1.76 -25.18 16.31
CA PRO A 106 -2.79 -26.05 15.77
C PRO A 106 -4.18 -25.43 15.61
N ASP A 107 -4.59 -24.57 16.57
CA ASP A 107 -5.93 -23.97 16.57
C ASP A 107 -5.91 -22.61 15.87
N SER A 108 -6.53 -22.51 14.71
CA SER A 108 -6.59 -21.25 13.92
C SER A 108 -7.34 -20.10 14.62
N ALA A 109 -8.01 -20.35 15.75
CA ALA A 109 -8.62 -19.31 16.58
C ALA A 109 -7.65 -18.77 17.66
N ALA A 110 -6.53 -19.45 17.90
CA ALA A 110 -5.47 -18.95 18.76
C ALA A 110 -4.63 -17.91 18.02
N ASP A 111 -3.87 -17.11 18.79
CA ASP A 111 -3.05 -16.03 18.27
C ASP A 111 -1.75 -15.88 19.07
N PHE A 112 -0.61 -15.90 18.36
CA PHE A 112 0.74 -15.76 18.92
C PHE A 112 1.54 -14.76 18.09
N ASP A 113 2.11 -13.76 18.73
CA ASP A 113 2.98 -12.77 18.10
C ASP A 113 4.44 -13.21 18.13
N LEU A 114 5.18 -12.95 17.06
CA LEU A 114 6.62 -13.23 16.93
C LEU A 114 7.43 -11.94 16.89
N TYR A 115 8.41 -11.83 17.80
CA TYR A 115 9.39 -10.75 17.81
C TYR A 115 10.81 -11.33 17.80
N VAL A 116 11.72 -10.68 17.09
CA VAL A 116 13.15 -11.03 17.12
C VAL A 116 13.96 -9.85 17.63
N LEU A 117 14.69 -10.07 18.72
CA LEU A 117 15.54 -9.07 19.32
C LEU A 117 16.99 -9.34 18.96
N GLY A 118 17.72 -8.29 18.58
CA GLY A 118 19.14 -8.34 18.26
C GLY A 118 20.01 -8.49 19.51
N PRO A 119 21.35 -8.57 19.32
CA PRO A 119 22.30 -8.71 20.43
C PRO A 119 22.29 -7.54 21.42
N ASP A 120 21.80 -6.39 21.02
CA ASP A 120 21.62 -5.19 21.84
C ASP A 120 20.27 -5.15 22.57
N GLY A 121 19.45 -6.17 22.41
CA GLY A 121 18.10 -6.28 22.97
C GLY A 121 17.04 -5.45 22.27
N ARG A 122 17.38 -4.81 21.14
CA ARG A 122 16.40 -4.09 20.32
C ARG A 122 15.71 -5.03 19.36
N GLU A 123 14.46 -4.72 19.05
CA GLU A 123 13.72 -5.41 18.02
C GLU A 123 14.37 -5.17 16.64
N VAL A 124 14.58 -6.27 15.91
CA VAL A 124 15.15 -6.27 14.55
C VAL A 124 14.18 -6.84 13.53
N ALA A 125 13.15 -7.55 13.97
CA ALA A 125 12.01 -7.99 13.16
C ALA A 125 10.83 -8.36 14.05
N ALA A 126 9.63 -8.23 13.54
CA ALA A 126 8.40 -8.68 14.18
C ALA A 126 7.39 -9.18 13.15
N SER A 127 6.52 -10.07 13.60
CA SER A 127 5.31 -10.49 12.91
C SER A 127 4.27 -10.68 14.02
N ALA A 128 3.30 -9.75 14.11
CA ALA A 128 2.31 -9.67 15.18
C ALA A 128 0.95 -9.42 14.53
N SER A 129 0.45 -10.43 13.86
CA SER A 129 -0.81 -10.43 13.12
C SER A 129 -1.68 -11.60 13.57
N SER A 130 -2.94 -11.62 13.16
CA SER A 130 -3.81 -12.79 13.37
C SER A 130 -3.54 -13.95 12.40
N SER A 131 -2.42 -13.95 11.69
CA SER A 131 -2.09 -14.96 10.69
C SER A 131 -1.34 -16.14 11.31
N ASP A 132 -1.66 -17.37 10.92
CA ASP A 132 -0.89 -18.57 11.20
C ASP A 132 -0.30 -19.13 9.87
N PRO A 133 1.04 -19.24 9.74
CA PRO A 133 2.09 -18.94 10.72
C PRO A 133 2.45 -17.45 10.80
N GLU A 134 2.94 -17.00 11.97
CA GLU A 134 3.73 -15.78 12.05
C GLU A 134 5.13 -16.03 11.47
N THR A 135 5.60 -15.12 10.62
CA THR A 135 6.84 -15.31 9.85
C THR A 135 7.69 -14.05 9.84
N VAL A 136 8.99 -14.18 10.11
CA VAL A 136 9.97 -13.12 9.87
C VAL A 136 11.09 -13.61 8.95
N LEU A 137 11.66 -12.67 8.20
CA LEU A 137 12.81 -12.89 7.32
C LEU A 137 13.89 -11.85 7.66
N LEU A 138 15.12 -12.31 7.95
CA LEU A 138 16.26 -11.48 8.32
C LEU A 138 17.45 -11.80 7.42
N PRO A 139 18.39 -10.85 7.19
CA PRO A 139 19.66 -11.17 6.56
C PRO A 139 20.38 -12.29 7.34
N ALA A 140 20.91 -13.31 6.63
CA ALA A 140 21.61 -14.41 7.26
C ALA A 140 23.04 -13.99 7.68
N VAL A 141 23.15 -13.28 8.80
CA VAL A 141 24.42 -12.84 9.38
C VAL A 141 24.72 -13.57 10.69
N SER A 142 26.00 -13.74 11.01
CA SER A 142 26.41 -14.33 12.30
C SER A 142 26.06 -13.40 13.46
N ALA A 143 25.09 -13.81 14.27
CA ALA A 143 24.59 -13.06 15.42
C ALA A 143 23.96 -13.99 16.46
N SER A 144 23.66 -13.44 17.64
CA SER A 144 22.81 -14.09 18.64
C SER A 144 21.53 -13.28 18.77
N TYR A 145 20.40 -13.93 18.58
CA TYR A 145 19.08 -13.33 18.67
C TYR A 145 18.31 -13.88 19.86
N THR A 146 17.40 -13.10 20.41
CA THR A 146 16.33 -13.62 21.26
C THR A 146 15.06 -13.66 20.41
N VAL A 147 14.55 -14.86 20.16
CA VAL A 147 13.26 -15.05 19.49
C VAL A 147 12.20 -15.09 20.58
N ARG A 148 11.36 -14.06 20.62
CA ARG A 148 10.30 -13.90 21.59
C ARG A 148 8.97 -14.25 20.97
N VAL A 149 8.25 -15.22 21.55
CA VAL A 149 6.89 -15.57 21.15
C VAL A 149 5.92 -15.17 22.25
N VAL A 150 4.97 -14.31 21.91
CA VAL A 150 3.99 -13.76 22.84
C VAL A 150 2.64 -14.41 22.59
N PRO A 151 2.04 -15.08 23.60
CA PRO A 151 0.72 -15.67 23.47
C PRO A 151 -0.37 -14.60 23.57
N PHE A 152 -0.65 -13.89 22.47
CA PHE A 152 -1.61 -12.79 22.45
C PHE A 152 -3.02 -13.26 22.80
N ALA A 153 -3.49 -14.31 22.13
CA ALA A 153 -4.76 -14.99 22.44
C ALA A 153 -4.60 -16.51 22.32
N PRO A 154 -3.85 -17.18 23.21
CA PRO A 154 -3.39 -18.55 22.99
C PRO A 154 -4.46 -19.62 23.15
N LEU A 155 -5.57 -19.35 23.80
CA LEU A 155 -6.70 -20.27 24.02
C LEU A 155 -6.34 -21.64 24.62
N GLY A 156 -5.19 -21.76 25.28
CA GLY A 156 -4.67 -23.01 25.83
C GLY A 156 -3.80 -23.81 24.86
N ASP A 157 -3.42 -23.22 23.74
CA ASP A 157 -2.63 -23.87 22.71
C ASP A 157 -1.11 -23.77 22.97
N SER A 158 -0.35 -24.49 22.16
CA SER A 158 1.11 -24.52 22.14
C SER A 158 1.58 -24.12 20.75
N PHE A 159 2.75 -23.51 20.63
CA PHE A 159 3.35 -23.23 19.33
C PHE A 159 4.52 -24.16 19.00
N THR A 160 4.80 -24.26 17.70
CA THR A 160 6.06 -24.80 17.17
C THR A 160 6.74 -23.72 16.35
N ALA A 161 8.01 -23.48 16.62
CA ALA A 161 8.84 -22.53 15.88
C ALA A 161 9.90 -23.26 15.06
N ASP A 162 10.17 -22.76 13.86
CA ASP A 162 11.17 -23.28 12.93
C ASP A 162 12.07 -22.13 12.46
N ALA A 163 13.34 -22.23 12.71
CA ALA A 163 14.35 -21.30 12.19
C ALA A 163 15.16 -22.01 11.11
N ARG A 164 15.27 -21.39 9.93
CA ARG A 164 16.02 -21.96 8.82
C ARG A 164 16.74 -20.93 7.99
N LEU A 165 17.94 -21.30 7.51
CA LEU A 165 18.60 -20.54 6.46
C LEU A 165 17.99 -20.92 5.11
N VAL A 166 17.48 -19.93 4.41
CA VAL A 166 16.89 -20.09 3.06
C VAL A 166 17.78 -19.42 2.04
N THR A 167 17.95 -20.06 0.90
CA THR A 167 18.64 -19.44 -0.24
C THR A 167 17.72 -18.36 -0.82
N ASN A 168 18.24 -17.16 -0.93
CA ASN A 168 17.54 -16.11 -1.65
C ASN A 168 17.37 -16.54 -3.11
N PRO A 169 16.29 -16.17 -3.80
CA PRO A 169 16.17 -16.43 -5.23
C PRO A 169 17.45 -15.99 -5.94
N ALA A 170 17.97 -16.85 -6.83
CA ALA A 170 19.18 -16.49 -7.58
C ALA A 170 18.95 -15.16 -8.32
N ALA A 171 19.95 -14.26 -8.20
CA ALA A 171 19.92 -13.05 -9.00
C ALA A 171 19.73 -13.43 -10.48
N PRO A 172 18.72 -12.94 -11.19
CA PRO A 172 18.69 -13.06 -12.62
C PRO A 172 20.02 -12.49 -13.18
N PRO A 173 20.48 -12.99 -14.33
CA PRO A 173 21.68 -12.45 -14.94
C PRO A 173 21.54 -10.93 -15.11
N PRO A 174 22.63 -10.14 -15.00
CA PRO A 174 22.58 -8.69 -15.12
C PRO A 174 21.72 -8.30 -16.31
N SER A 175 20.71 -7.48 -16.08
CA SER A 175 19.79 -7.04 -17.12
C SER A 175 20.58 -6.28 -18.18
N THR A 176 20.40 -6.64 -19.46
CA THR A 176 20.85 -5.85 -20.60
C THR A 176 19.92 -4.65 -20.86
N ALA A 177 18.99 -4.41 -19.98
CA ALA A 177 18.01 -3.34 -20.09
C ALA A 177 18.69 -1.96 -20.08
N THR A 178 18.21 -1.09 -20.94
CA THR A 178 18.67 0.30 -21.02
C THR A 178 17.84 1.16 -20.07
N PRO A 179 18.46 2.01 -19.22
CA PRO A 179 17.73 2.92 -18.35
C PRO A 179 16.72 3.77 -19.12
N PRO A 180 15.54 4.04 -18.55
CA PRO A 180 14.52 4.85 -19.21
C PRO A 180 14.90 6.35 -19.21
N THR A 181 14.35 7.09 -20.19
CA THR A 181 14.27 8.54 -20.17
C THR A 181 12.82 8.96 -20.27
N TYR A 182 12.51 10.17 -19.81
CA TYR A 182 11.14 10.69 -19.77
C TYR A 182 11.02 12.00 -20.57
N GLY A 183 9.85 12.17 -21.17
CA GLY A 183 9.40 13.44 -21.75
C GLY A 183 8.17 13.92 -20.99
N ASN A 184 8.19 15.19 -20.56
CA ASN A 184 7.11 15.77 -19.79
C ASN A 184 6.14 16.52 -20.70
N SER A 185 4.85 16.44 -20.38
CA SER A 185 3.78 17.19 -21.04
C SER A 185 2.75 17.61 -20.00
N SER A 186 2.28 18.85 -20.13
CA SER A 186 1.30 19.43 -19.22
C SER A 186 0.04 19.84 -19.93
N ALA A 187 -1.08 19.86 -19.23
CA ALA A 187 -2.36 20.29 -19.75
C ALA A 187 -2.30 21.78 -20.12
N PRO A 188 -2.91 22.22 -21.25
CA PRO A 188 -3.10 23.63 -21.52
C PRO A 188 -3.89 24.31 -20.40
N GLY A 189 -3.38 25.43 -19.87
CA GLY A 189 -4.01 26.17 -18.78
C GLY A 189 -5.43 26.70 -19.08
N SER A 190 -5.89 26.62 -20.33
CA SER A 190 -7.26 26.94 -20.70
C SER A 190 -8.26 25.80 -20.42
N ILE A 191 -7.80 24.59 -20.10
CA ILE A 191 -8.64 23.48 -19.71
C ILE A 191 -9.07 23.68 -18.25
N LYS A 192 -10.35 23.42 -17.96
CA LYS A 192 -10.89 23.48 -16.60
C LYS A 192 -10.08 22.55 -15.69
N ASP A 193 -9.80 23.01 -14.48
CA ASP A 193 -9.03 22.31 -13.46
C ASP A 193 -7.59 21.93 -13.85
N ALA A 194 -7.05 22.41 -14.99
CA ALA A 194 -5.66 22.12 -15.39
C ALA A 194 -4.65 22.53 -14.31
N HIS A 195 -4.91 23.58 -13.55
CA HIS A 195 -4.11 24.09 -12.44
C HIS A 195 -4.63 23.65 -11.05
N ASN A 196 -5.36 22.55 -11.01
CA ASN A 196 -5.92 22.01 -9.76
C ASN A 196 -5.76 20.48 -9.70
N ALA A 197 -4.61 19.98 -10.15
CA ALA A 197 -4.33 18.55 -10.32
C ALA A 197 -3.64 17.92 -9.11
N GLY A 198 -3.79 18.47 -7.92
CA GLY A 198 -3.39 17.76 -6.70
C GLY A 198 -4.09 16.40 -6.65
N GLU A 199 -3.37 15.35 -6.22
CA GLU A 199 -3.86 13.96 -6.22
C GLU A 199 -4.28 13.48 -7.62
N PRO A 200 -3.41 13.56 -8.63
CA PRO A 200 -3.76 13.09 -9.96
C PRO A 200 -3.84 11.56 -9.99
N SER A 201 -4.82 11.03 -10.72
CA SER A 201 -4.84 9.61 -11.07
C SER A 201 -4.86 9.41 -12.58
N ILE A 202 -4.31 8.26 -13.04
CA ILE A 202 -4.10 7.99 -14.46
C ILE A 202 -4.35 6.53 -14.82
N GLY A 203 -5.05 6.30 -15.94
CA GLY A 203 -5.19 5.00 -16.55
C GLY A 203 -4.99 5.07 -18.06
N VAL A 204 -4.67 3.97 -18.71
CA VAL A 204 -4.51 3.92 -20.17
C VAL A 204 -5.48 2.91 -20.77
N ASN A 205 -6.32 3.39 -21.69
CA ASN A 205 -7.05 2.53 -22.60
C ASN A 205 -6.06 1.93 -23.61
N ARG A 206 -5.69 0.68 -23.42
CA ARG A 206 -4.67 -0.01 -24.25
C ARG A 206 -5.11 -0.24 -25.70
N ALA A 207 -6.42 -0.21 -26.00
CA ALA A 207 -6.94 -0.36 -27.34
C ALA A 207 -6.84 0.95 -28.14
N SER A 208 -7.22 2.07 -27.57
CA SER A 208 -7.14 3.39 -28.22
C SER A 208 -5.76 4.04 -28.08
N GLY A 209 -4.99 3.66 -27.07
CA GLY A 209 -3.73 4.30 -26.66
C GLY A 209 -3.91 5.62 -25.93
N ALA A 210 -5.15 6.00 -25.59
CA ALA A 210 -5.44 7.21 -24.84
C ALA A 210 -5.14 7.01 -23.34
N ALA A 211 -4.45 7.96 -22.73
CA ALA A 211 -4.40 8.09 -21.28
C ALA A 211 -5.59 8.91 -20.79
N MET A 212 -6.24 8.45 -19.74
CA MET A 212 -7.29 9.15 -19.02
C MET A 212 -6.70 9.66 -17.71
N PHE A 213 -6.75 10.96 -17.47
CA PHE A 213 -6.11 11.66 -16.36
C PHE A 213 -7.17 12.40 -15.54
N GLN A 214 -7.19 12.18 -14.23
CA GLN A 214 -8.07 12.90 -13.31
C GLN A 214 -7.35 14.13 -12.77
N SER A 215 -7.93 15.31 -13.02
CA SER A 215 -7.51 16.58 -12.47
C SER A 215 -8.66 17.19 -11.70
N TYR A 216 -8.68 17.02 -10.39
CA TYR A 216 -9.80 17.38 -9.52
C TYR A 216 -11.14 16.85 -10.05
N THR A 217 -12.11 17.73 -10.41
CA THR A 217 -13.41 17.30 -10.97
C THR A 217 -13.40 17.10 -12.49
N SER A 218 -12.27 17.26 -13.15
CA SER A 218 -12.14 17.13 -14.59
C SER A 218 -11.38 15.88 -14.99
N THR A 219 -11.94 15.11 -15.95
CA THR A 219 -11.28 13.97 -16.57
C THR A 219 -10.75 14.38 -17.94
N LEU A 220 -9.44 14.25 -18.13
CA LEU A 220 -8.74 14.68 -19.33
C LEU A 220 -8.30 13.46 -20.14
N LYS A 221 -8.60 13.45 -21.44
CA LYS A 221 -8.06 12.47 -22.40
C LYS A 221 -6.76 13.01 -22.98
N VAL A 222 -5.70 12.20 -22.91
CA VAL A 222 -4.38 12.54 -23.44
C VAL A 222 -3.98 11.53 -24.51
N THR A 223 -3.68 12.01 -25.69
CA THR A 223 -3.19 11.18 -26.80
C THR A 223 -1.81 11.65 -27.24
N TYR A 224 -1.01 10.74 -27.74
CA TYR A 224 0.36 11.01 -28.17
C TYR A 224 0.50 10.72 -29.68
N ASP A 225 1.10 11.65 -30.41
CA ASP A 225 1.49 11.42 -31.80
C ASP A 225 2.73 10.54 -31.91
N SER A 226 3.19 10.28 -33.13
CA SER A 226 4.37 9.48 -33.40
C SER A 226 5.69 10.13 -32.95
N ALA A 227 5.69 11.41 -32.66
CA ALA A 227 6.83 12.15 -32.10
C ALA A 227 6.81 12.17 -30.55
N GLY A 228 5.70 11.69 -29.95
CA GLY A 228 5.48 11.73 -28.50
C GLY A 228 4.87 13.04 -28.02
N THR A 229 4.36 13.89 -28.92
CA THR A 229 3.69 15.14 -28.56
C THR A 229 2.29 14.85 -28.02
N ALA A 230 1.98 15.37 -26.85
CA ALA A 230 0.69 15.17 -26.19
C ALA A 230 -0.39 16.12 -26.72
N THR A 231 -1.59 15.61 -26.87
CA THR A 231 -2.82 16.39 -27.09
C THR A 231 -3.78 16.13 -25.95
N TRP A 232 -4.16 17.18 -25.23
CA TRP A 232 -5.04 17.14 -24.08
C TRP A 232 -6.45 17.61 -24.45
N GLN A 233 -7.47 16.90 -23.99
CA GLN A 233 -8.87 17.20 -24.24
C GLN A 233 -9.69 17.01 -22.97
N ASP A 234 -10.56 17.96 -22.66
CA ASP A 234 -11.55 17.81 -21.58
C ASP A 234 -12.64 16.80 -22.00
N LYS A 235 -12.68 15.69 -21.29
CA LYS A 235 -13.64 14.59 -21.45
C LYS A 235 -14.44 14.34 -20.17
N SER A 236 -14.46 15.32 -19.28
CA SER A 236 -15.11 15.23 -17.97
C SER A 236 -16.50 14.60 -18.04
N ALA A 237 -16.80 13.79 -17.04
CA ALA A 237 -18.11 13.25 -16.79
C ALA A 237 -19.07 14.39 -16.41
N THR A 238 -20.06 14.66 -17.25
CA THR A 238 -21.03 15.73 -17.06
C THR A 238 -22.44 15.22 -17.31
N ALA A 239 -23.45 15.96 -16.84
CA ALA A 239 -24.86 15.66 -17.14
C ALA A 239 -25.14 15.59 -18.64
N ALA A 240 -24.52 16.47 -19.45
CA ALA A 240 -24.68 16.48 -20.90
C ALA A 240 -24.08 15.22 -21.58
N LYS A 241 -23.12 14.57 -20.95
CA LYS A 241 -22.50 13.33 -21.42
C LYS A 241 -23.07 12.07 -20.73
N GLY A 242 -24.12 12.20 -19.94
CA GLY A 242 -24.80 11.08 -19.31
C GLY A 242 -24.48 10.85 -17.83
N CYS A 243 -23.53 11.58 -17.23
CA CYS A 243 -23.20 11.47 -15.80
C CYS A 243 -23.68 12.73 -15.04
N PRO A 244 -24.86 12.73 -14.45
CA PRO A 244 -25.40 13.91 -13.76
C PRO A 244 -24.65 14.28 -12.47
N GLN A 245 -23.86 13.37 -11.93
CA GLN A 245 -23.10 13.54 -10.71
C GLN A 245 -21.64 13.97 -10.93
N GLY A 246 -21.15 13.91 -12.17
CA GLY A 246 -19.78 14.27 -12.52
C GLY A 246 -19.58 15.76 -12.49
N SER A 247 -19.04 16.53 -11.87
CA SER A 247 -18.85 18.00 -11.77
C SER A 247 -19.20 18.57 -10.39
N THR A 248 -19.34 17.72 -9.39
CA THR A 248 -19.50 18.16 -8.00
C THR A 248 -18.13 18.49 -7.40
N THR A 249 -18.13 19.26 -6.33
CA THR A 249 -16.91 19.41 -5.50
C THR A 249 -16.54 18.06 -4.93
N SER A 250 -15.28 17.66 -5.11
CA SER A 250 -14.74 16.41 -4.58
C SER A 250 -13.80 16.71 -3.40
N LEU A 251 -13.80 15.85 -2.41
CA LEU A 251 -12.81 15.87 -1.33
C LEU A 251 -11.56 15.06 -1.72
N ASP A 252 -11.74 14.05 -2.62
CA ASP A 252 -10.72 13.08 -2.96
C ASP A 252 -11.11 12.40 -4.30
N PRO A 253 -10.77 12.99 -5.47
CA PRO A 253 -11.12 12.43 -6.77
C PRO A 253 -10.22 11.24 -7.12
N ILE A 254 -10.76 10.21 -7.76
CA ILE A 254 -9.99 9.03 -8.20
C ILE A 254 -10.46 8.53 -9.57
N LEU A 255 -9.53 7.98 -10.35
CA LEU A 255 -9.78 7.36 -11.65
C LEU A 255 -9.08 6.00 -11.73
N PHE A 256 -9.72 5.06 -12.40
CA PHE A 256 -9.16 3.76 -12.75
C PHE A 256 -9.58 3.36 -14.17
N THR A 257 -8.63 2.91 -14.98
CA THR A 257 -8.91 2.28 -16.27
C THR A 257 -8.59 0.79 -16.21
N ASP A 258 -9.59 -0.04 -16.42
CA ASP A 258 -9.44 -1.49 -16.48
C ASP A 258 -8.61 -1.88 -17.72
N PRO A 259 -7.45 -2.54 -17.54
CA PRO A 259 -6.55 -2.85 -18.65
C PRO A 259 -7.08 -3.89 -19.64
N ASP A 260 -8.06 -4.71 -19.24
CA ASP A 260 -8.61 -5.78 -20.06
C ASP A 260 -9.84 -5.33 -20.84
N THR A 261 -10.73 -4.59 -20.20
CA THR A 261 -12.00 -4.14 -20.81
C THR A 261 -11.91 -2.73 -21.40
N HIS A 262 -10.86 -1.98 -21.01
CA HIS A 262 -10.63 -0.58 -21.40
C HIS A 262 -11.66 0.42 -20.84
N ARG A 263 -12.54 -0.03 -19.94
CA ARG A 263 -13.48 0.83 -19.22
C ARG A 263 -12.73 1.72 -18.24
N THR A 264 -13.02 3.02 -18.29
CA THR A 264 -12.50 3.99 -17.32
C THR A 264 -13.59 4.37 -16.34
N PHE A 265 -13.29 4.24 -15.06
CA PHE A 265 -14.11 4.68 -13.94
C PHE A 265 -13.57 6.00 -13.41
N GLU A 266 -14.45 6.90 -13.01
CA GLU A 266 -14.13 8.02 -12.14
C GLU A 266 -15.00 8.00 -10.90
N SER A 267 -14.51 8.52 -9.79
CA SER A 267 -15.29 8.71 -8.56
C SER A 267 -14.96 10.04 -7.93
N GLN A 268 -16.01 10.73 -7.49
CA GLN A 268 -15.94 11.98 -6.75
C GLN A 268 -16.43 11.75 -5.32
N LEU A 269 -15.63 12.06 -4.31
CA LEU A 269 -16.01 11.91 -2.92
C LEU A 269 -16.72 13.17 -2.41
N ALA A 270 -18.00 13.07 -2.15
CA ALA A 270 -18.84 14.15 -1.63
C ALA A 270 -19.33 13.81 -0.20
N GLY A 271 -18.52 14.09 0.79
CA GLY A 271 -18.77 13.70 2.18
C GLY A 271 -18.66 12.17 2.33
N LYS A 272 -19.73 11.49 2.73
CA LYS A 272 -19.79 10.01 2.81
C LYS A 272 -20.44 9.37 1.58
N THR A 273 -20.37 10.02 0.44
CA THR A 273 -21.00 9.54 -0.80
C THR A 273 -19.97 9.55 -1.93
N ALA A 274 -19.72 8.39 -2.52
CA ALA A 274 -18.97 8.28 -3.75
C ALA A 274 -19.92 8.46 -4.93
N LEU A 275 -19.63 9.43 -5.80
CA LEU A 275 -20.36 9.72 -7.02
C LEU A 275 -19.56 9.18 -8.20
N THR A 276 -19.92 7.98 -8.67
CA THR A 276 -19.11 7.23 -9.63
C THR A 276 -19.80 7.14 -10.98
N CYS A 277 -19.03 7.32 -12.04
CA CYS A 277 -19.42 7.07 -13.42
C CYS A 277 -18.35 6.26 -14.14
N TYR A 278 -18.71 5.62 -15.26
CA TYR A 278 -17.74 4.99 -16.15
C TYR A 278 -17.96 5.36 -17.61
N THR A 279 -16.91 5.22 -18.41
CA THR A 279 -16.93 5.39 -19.88
C THR A 279 -16.26 4.18 -20.55
N ASP A 280 -16.83 3.77 -21.71
CA ASP A 280 -16.27 2.74 -22.60
C ASP A 280 -15.73 3.35 -23.92
N ASP A 281 -15.76 4.69 -24.06
CA ASP A 281 -15.42 5.42 -25.29
C ASP A 281 -14.49 6.61 -25.05
N ASP A 282 -13.58 6.49 -24.08
CA ASP A 282 -12.60 7.52 -23.71
C ASP A 282 -13.25 8.87 -23.34
N GLY A 283 -14.39 8.85 -22.66
CA GLY A 283 -15.08 10.02 -22.14
C GLY A 283 -15.96 10.79 -23.14
N GLU A 284 -16.30 10.20 -24.27
CA GLU A 284 -17.33 10.78 -25.17
C GLU A 284 -18.71 10.68 -24.53
N THR A 285 -19.02 9.52 -23.93
CA THR A 285 -20.22 9.30 -23.11
C THR A 285 -19.88 8.67 -21.78
N TRP A 286 -20.72 8.92 -20.77
CA TRP A 286 -20.55 8.41 -19.41
C TRP A 286 -21.84 7.76 -18.92
N THR A 287 -21.69 6.69 -18.14
CA THR A 287 -22.79 5.98 -17.50
C THR A 287 -22.66 6.12 -15.98
N PRO A 288 -23.70 6.63 -15.26
CA PRO A 288 -23.68 6.70 -13.82
C PRO A 288 -23.81 5.31 -13.21
N THR A 289 -23.21 5.11 -12.03
CA THR A 289 -23.24 3.85 -11.30
C THR A 289 -23.95 3.99 -9.96
N GLY A 290 -24.16 2.87 -9.26
CA GLY A 290 -24.74 2.85 -7.91
C GLY A 290 -23.81 3.42 -6.82
N GLY A 291 -22.61 3.89 -7.19
CA GLY A 291 -21.61 4.40 -6.25
C GLY A 291 -20.96 3.29 -5.43
N SER A 292 -20.42 3.64 -4.26
CA SER A 292 -19.60 2.77 -3.40
C SER A 292 -20.35 1.64 -2.67
N GLY A 293 -21.63 1.43 -2.92
CA GLY A 293 -22.46 0.52 -2.10
C GLY A 293 -22.90 1.17 -0.79
N ILE A 294 -23.03 0.38 0.29
CA ILE A 294 -23.72 0.82 1.52
C ILE A 294 -22.88 1.77 2.37
N ASN A 295 -21.60 1.73 2.41
CA ASN A 295 -20.76 2.59 3.23
C ASN A 295 -19.57 3.13 2.45
N SER A 296 -19.65 4.36 2.00
CA SER A 296 -18.46 5.13 1.61
C SER A 296 -17.80 5.69 2.86
N GLY A 297 -16.46 5.60 2.95
CA GLY A 297 -15.68 6.34 3.93
C GLY A 297 -15.71 7.84 3.67
N VAL A 298 -15.05 8.61 4.51
CA VAL A 298 -14.97 10.07 4.44
C VAL A 298 -13.70 10.57 3.76
N ASP A 299 -12.74 9.66 3.49
CA ASP A 299 -11.39 9.98 3.04
C ASP A 299 -10.74 8.81 2.30
N HIS A 300 -9.68 9.06 1.54
CA HIS A 300 -8.85 8.08 0.85
C HIS A 300 -9.63 7.05 0.05
N GLN A 301 -10.57 7.51 -0.80
CA GLN A 301 -11.22 6.60 -1.73
C GLN A 301 -10.25 6.09 -2.79
N THR A 302 -10.44 4.83 -3.21
CA THR A 302 -9.71 4.23 -4.32
C THR A 302 -10.60 3.30 -5.12
N ILE A 303 -10.41 3.28 -6.45
CA ILE A 303 -11.04 2.31 -7.35
C ILE A 303 -9.94 1.51 -8.05
N GLY A 304 -10.13 0.21 -8.15
CA GLY A 304 -9.29 -0.70 -8.92
C GLY A 304 -10.04 -1.96 -9.29
N GLY A 305 -9.51 -2.73 -10.22
CA GLY A 305 -10.19 -3.95 -10.67
C GLY A 305 -9.26 -4.91 -11.37
N GLY A 306 -9.76 -6.09 -11.65
CA GLY A 306 -9.07 -7.18 -12.32
C GLY A 306 -9.85 -8.48 -12.21
N HIS A 307 -9.21 -9.59 -12.56
CA HIS A 307 -9.82 -10.90 -12.55
C HIS A 307 -10.42 -11.26 -11.18
N PHE A 308 -11.45 -12.09 -11.20
CA PHE A 308 -11.97 -12.70 -9.97
C PHE A 308 -11.01 -13.78 -9.47
N ALA A 309 -10.77 -13.84 -8.16
CA ALA A 309 -10.07 -14.94 -7.53
C ALA A 309 -10.87 -16.25 -7.63
N PRO A 310 -10.22 -17.39 -7.90
CA PRO A 310 -10.87 -18.69 -7.90
C PRO A 310 -11.50 -19.02 -6.52
N GLY A 311 -12.76 -19.52 -6.54
CA GLY A 311 -13.45 -19.94 -5.31
C GLY A 311 -14.29 -18.87 -4.63
N GLY A 312 -14.10 -17.59 -4.94
CA GLY A 312 -14.99 -16.52 -4.50
C GLY A 312 -16.19 -16.31 -5.45
N PRO A 313 -17.11 -15.37 -5.10
CA PRO A 313 -18.25 -15.05 -5.96
C PRO A 313 -17.77 -14.32 -7.23
N GLY A 314 -18.01 -14.93 -8.40
CA GLY A 314 -17.63 -14.38 -9.70
C GLY A 314 -18.60 -13.35 -10.28
N ALA A 315 -18.41 -13.01 -11.55
CA ALA A 315 -19.25 -12.07 -12.29
C ALA A 315 -20.74 -12.47 -12.31
N VAL A 316 -21.62 -11.47 -12.30
CA VAL A 316 -23.08 -11.64 -12.46
C VAL A 316 -23.59 -11.10 -13.79
N THR A 317 -22.70 -10.51 -14.60
CA THR A 317 -22.95 -10.02 -15.97
C THR A 317 -21.86 -10.53 -16.91
N SER A 318 -21.84 -10.05 -18.15
CA SER A 318 -20.76 -10.33 -19.12
C SER A 318 -19.46 -9.56 -18.86
N TYR A 319 -19.44 -8.62 -17.90
CA TYR A 319 -18.21 -7.92 -17.53
C TYR A 319 -17.26 -8.90 -16.80
N PRO A 320 -16.02 -9.10 -17.28
CA PRO A 320 -15.20 -10.23 -16.81
C PRO A 320 -14.52 -9.99 -15.47
N ASN A 321 -14.33 -8.73 -15.07
CA ASN A 321 -13.51 -8.35 -13.94
C ASN A 321 -14.33 -7.90 -12.72
N ALA A 322 -13.76 -8.11 -11.54
CA ALA A 322 -14.20 -7.46 -10.31
C ALA A 322 -13.78 -5.99 -10.33
N VAL A 323 -14.60 -5.11 -9.79
CA VAL A 323 -14.25 -3.70 -9.54
C VAL A 323 -14.43 -3.43 -8.06
N TYR A 324 -13.38 -2.93 -7.41
CA TYR A 324 -13.35 -2.63 -5.98
C TYR A 324 -13.41 -1.12 -5.78
N TYR A 325 -14.22 -0.71 -4.84
CA TYR A 325 -14.21 0.63 -4.27
C TYR A 325 -13.84 0.50 -2.79
N CYS A 326 -12.72 1.08 -2.39
CA CYS A 326 -12.28 1.08 -1.01
C CYS A 326 -12.15 2.51 -0.50
N SER A 327 -12.43 2.73 0.79
CA SER A 327 -12.31 4.04 1.41
C SER A 327 -12.14 3.92 2.91
N GLN A 328 -11.55 4.95 3.53
CA GLN A 328 -11.33 5.01 4.96
C GLN A 328 -12.43 5.79 5.65
N ASP A 329 -12.97 5.24 6.74
CA ASP A 329 -13.77 5.95 7.73
C ASP A 329 -12.89 6.30 8.96
N ILE A 330 -13.46 6.94 9.96
CA ILE A 330 -12.73 7.38 11.16
C ILE A 330 -12.09 6.20 11.93
N ALA A 331 -12.74 5.04 11.93
CA ALA A 331 -12.37 3.88 12.77
C ALA A 331 -11.89 2.66 11.99
N ASP A 332 -12.13 2.59 10.70
CA ASP A 332 -11.79 1.45 9.86
C ASP A 332 -11.64 1.88 8.38
N ALA A 333 -11.20 0.95 7.56
CA ALA A 333 -11.27 1.07 6.12
C ALA A 333 -11.95 -0.17 5.53
N SER A 334 -12.79 0.04 4.55
CA SER A 334 -13.64 -0.99 3.97
C SER A 334 -13.59 -0.99 2.45
N CYS A 335 -13.75 -2.17 1.85
CA CYS A 335 -13.92 -2.32 0.41
C CYS A 335 -15.29 -2.87 0.05
N ALA A 336 -15.94 -2.28 -0.94
CA ALA A 336 -17.12 -2.82 -1.60
C ALA A 336 -16.73 -3.36 -2.98
N VAL A 337 -17.26 -4.51 -3.37
CA VAL A 337 -16.98 -5.14 -4.66
C VAL A 337 -18.18 -5.05 -5.59
N SER A 338 -17.92 -4.63 -6.82
CA SER A 338 -18.86 -4.75 -7.94
C SER A 338 -18.55 -6.03 -8.73
N ARG A 339 -19.61 -6.75 -9.09
CA ARG A 339 -19.56 -7.99 -9.89
C ARG A 339 -20.25 -7.84 -11.23
N ASP A 340 -20.61 -6.61 -11.59
CA ASP A 340 -21.37 -6.25 -12.77
C ASP A 340 -20.73 -5.11 -13.59
N GLY A 341 -19.42 -4.91 -13.41
CA GLY A 341 -18.68 -3.89 -14.14
C GLY A 341 -18.86 -2.47 -13.62
N GLY A 342 -19.07 -2.34 -12.31
CA GLY A 342 -19.21 -1.04 -11.65
C GLY A 342 -20.62 -0.47 -11.63
N LEU A 343 -21.63 -1.18 -12.15
CA LEU A 343 -23.03 -0.71 -12.14
C LEU A 343 -23.57 -0.66 -10.71
N THR A 344 -23.33 -1.72 -9.94
CA THR A 344 -23.70 -1.78 -8.52
C THR A 344 -22.55 -2.33 -7.69
N TYR A 345 -22.50 -1.93 -6.43
CA TYR A 345 -21.53 -2.42 -5.45
C TYR A 345 -22.26 -3.15 -4.32
N GLY A 346 -21.64 -4.22 -3.83
CA GLY A 346 -22.07 -4.95 -2.65
C GLY A 346 -21.86 -4.14 -1.36
N PRO A 347 -22.16 -4.73 -0.19
CA PRO A 347 -21.84 -4.12 1.09
C PRO A 347 -20.32 -3.95 1.23
N ALA A 348 -19.90 -2.87 1.89
CA ALA A 348 -18.51 -2.66 2.23
C ALA A 348 -18.07 -3.64 3.33
N VAL A 349 -16.95 -4.31 3.12
CA VAL A 349 -16.34 -5.28 4.05
C VAL A 349 -15.11 -4.61 4.67
N PRO A 350 -14.99 -4.55 6.01
CA PRO A 350 -13.81 -4.01 6.68
C PRO A 350 -12.53 -4.76 6.26
N MET A 351 -11.48 -4.00 5.88
CA MET A 351 -10.16 -4.55 5.58
C MET A 351 -9.30 -4.69 6.84
N TYR A 352 -9.47 -3.76 7.77
CA TYR A 352 -8.79 -3.66 9.05
C TYR A 352 -9.53 -2.65 9.94
N SER A 353 -9.23 -2.67 11.23
CA SER A 353 -9.72 -1.70 12.21
C SER A 353 -8.58 -0.77 12.68
N LEU A 354 -8.91 0.28 13.43
CA LEU A 354 -7.92 1.13 14.10
C LEU A 354 -7.02 0.37 15.10
N LEU A 355 -7.42 -0.80 15.52
CA LEU A 355 -6.59 -1.65 16.39
C LEU A 355 -5.50 -2.36 15.59
N ASP A 356 -5.74 -2.61 14.30
CA ASP A 356 -4.80 -3.28 13.40
C ASP A 356 -3.91 -2.27 12.70
N CYS A 357 -4.51 -1.21 12.12
CA CYS A 357 -3.82 -0.21 11.31
C CYS A 357 -4.25 1.20 11.68
N GLY A 358 -3.30 2.07 12.05
CA GLY A 358 -3.56 3.47 12.40
C GLY A 358 -3.30 4.47 11.27
N GLY A 359 -2.81 4.04 10.12
CA GLY A 359 -2.45 4.90 9.00
C GLY A 359 -3.53 4.94 7.91
N LEU A 360 -3.31 5.82 6.93
CA LEU A 360 -4.12 5.91 5.72
C LEU A 360 -3.66 4.87 4.70
N HIS A 361 -4.54 4.51 3.77
CA HIS A 361 -4.25 3.51 2.75
C HIS A 361 -3.99 4.13 1.38
N GLY A 362 -3.16 3.47 0.56
CA GLY A 362 -2.97 3.80 -0.84
C GLY A 362 -4.00 3.10 -1.75
N HIS A 363 -3.70 3.06 -3.04
CA HIS A 363 -4.63 2.60 -4.08
C HIS A 363 -4.75 1.08 -4.13
N VAL A 364 -5.98 0.58 -4.32
CA VAL A 364 -6.27 -0.84 -4.52
C VAL A 364 -5.70 -1.33 -5.85
N LYS A 365 -5.05 -2.50 -5.82
CA LYS A 365 -4.53 -3.20 -7.00
C LYS A 365 -4.98 -4.66 -6.97
N VAL A 366 -5.21 -5.23 -8.15
CA VAL A 366 -5.63 -6.62 -8.30
C VAL A 366 -4.60 -7.38 -9.13
N ALA A 367 -4.14 -8.51 -8.61
CA ALA A 367 -3.21 -9.39 -9.28
C ALA A 367 -3.90 -10.21 -10.41
N PRO A 368 -3.13 -10.79 -11.36
CA PRO A 368 -3.70 -11.65 -12.39
C PRO A 368 -4.46 -12.87 -11.87
N ASP A 369 -4.15 -13.36 -10.67
CA ASP A 369 -4.87 -14.46 -10.01
C ASP A 369 -6.10 -14.02 -9.22
N GLY A 370 -6.44 -12.72 -9.24
CA GLY A 370 -7.58 -12.13 -8.53
C GLY A 370 -7.30 -11.74 -7.08
N THR A 371 -6.07 -11.92 -6.58
CA THR A 371 -5.69 -11.43 -5.25
C THR A 371 -5.70 -9.90 -5.23
N VAL A 372 -6.32 -9.33 -4.21
CA VAL A 372 -6.50 -7.88 -4.05
C VAL A 372 -5.54 -7.36 -2.98
N TYR A 373 -4.93 -6.21 -3.23
CA TYR A 373 -3.98 -5.54 -2.35
C TYR A 373 -4.40 -4.10 -2.11
N VAL A 374 -4.43 -3.69 -0.84
CA VAL A 374 -4.58 -2.28 -0.42
C VAL A 374 -3.44 -1.97 0.56
N PRO A 375 -2.44 -1.17 0.18
CA PRO A 375 -1.32 -0.86 1.05
C PRO A 375 -1.72 0.16 2.12
N ASN A 376 -1.11 0.08 3.32
CA ASN A 376 -1.37 0.98 4.44
C ASN A 376 -0.05 1.41 5.09
N LYS A 377 0.02 2.67 5.53
CA LYS A 377 1.26 3.26 6.07
C LYS A 377 1.51 3.00 7.55
N GLY A 378 0.57 2.39 8.28
CA GLY A 378 0.75 2.25 9.74
C GLY A 378 -0.02 1.09 10.35
N CYS A 379 0.49 -0.14 10.25
CA CYS A 379 -0.08 -1.33 10.86
C CYS A 379 0.93 -1.92 11.86
N GLY A 380 0.62 -1.90 13.17
CA GLY A 380 1.49 -2.45 14.20
C GLY A 380 2.91 -1.84 14.25
N GLY A 381 3.07 -0.58 13.83
CA GLY A 381 4.39 0.08 13.77
C GLY A 381 5.13 -0.09 12.44
N ASN A 382 4.60 -0.87 11.50
CA ASN A 382 5.14 -1.08 10.16
C ASN A 382 4.18 -0.57 9.09
N GLN A 383 4.66 -0.45 7.87
CA GLN A 383 3.80 -0.36 6.69
C GLN A 383 3.39 -1.76 6.27
N ALA A 384 2.18 -1.92 5.71
CA ALA A 384 1.61 -3.21 5.42
C ALA A 384 0.79 -3.21 4.11
N VAL A 385 0.35 -4.38 3.71
CA VAL A 385 -0.71 -4.54 2.71
C VAL A 385 -1.88 -5.31 3.32
N ALA A 386 -3.10 -4.81 3.17
CA ALA A 386 -4.31 -5.60 3.38
C ALA A 386 -4.56 -6.43 2.12
N VAL A 387 -4.73 -7.75 2.28
CA VAL A 387 -4.80 -8.71 1.18
C VAL A 387 -6.10 -9.51 1.26
N SER A 388 -6.81 -9.59 0.14
CA SER A 388 -7.96 -10.49 -0.01
C SER A 388 -7.69 -11.48 -1.15
N GLU A 389 -7.92 -12.78 -0.88
CA GLU A 389 -7.76 -13.87 -1.84
C GLU A 389 -9.11 -14.50 -2.25
N ASP A 390 -10.23 -13.86 -1.86
CA ASP A 390 -11.60 -14.37 -2.01
C ASP A 390 -12.59 -13.32 -2.52
N ASN A 391 -12.13 -12.37 -3.34
CA ASN A 391 -12.94 -11.32 -3.94
C ASN A 391 -13.52 -10.34 -2.91
N GLY A 392 -12.74 -9.97 -1.89
CA GLY A 392 -13.10 -8.96 -0.90
C GLY A 392 -14.02 -9.47 0.21
N LEU A 393 -14.21 -10.79 0.36
CA LEU A 393 -15.01 -11.36 1.43
C LEU A 393 -14.27 -11.36 2.77
N THR A 394 -12.97 -11.66 2.73
CA THR A 394 -12.10 -11.61 3.92
C THR A 394 -10.79 -10.91 3.59
N TRP A 395 -10.17 -10.32 4.62
CA TRP A 395 -8.93 -9.55 4.49
C TRP A 395 -7.92 -9.95 5.56
N ASN A 396 -6.64 -9.94 5.18
CA ASN A 396 -5.51 -10.21 6.06
C ASN A 396 -4.49 -9.07 5.94
N VAL A 397 -4.09 -8.50 7.05
CA VAL A 397 -3.02 -7.49 7.10
C VAL A 397 -1.66 -8.21 7.10
N ARG A 398 -0.77 -7.83 6.17
CA ARG A 398 0.56 -8.43 5.99
C ARG A 398 1.62 -7.32 6.09
N PRO A 399 2.26 -7.14 7.25
CA PRO A 399 3.21 -6.08 7.47
C PRO A 399 4.54 -6.32 6.72
N ASN A 400 5.22 -5.22 6.35
CA ASN A 400 6.61 -5.25 5.96
C ASN A 400 7.49 -4.94 7.19
N PRO A 401 8.11 -5.93 7.82
CA PRO A 401 8.83 -5.74 9.08
C PRO A 401 10.08 -4.87 8.96
N SER A 402 10.59 -4.63 7.75
CA SER A 402 11.73 -3.73 7.51
C SER A 402 11.33 -2.26 7.36
N SER A 403 10.03 -1.97 7.34
CA SER A 403 9.49 -0.62 7.15
C SER A 403 9.16 0.06 8.47
N THR A 404 9.07 1.38 8.42
CA THR A 404 8.49 2.21 9.49
C THR A 404 7.49 3.19 8.88
N PRO A 405 6.41 3.57 9.58
CA PRO A 405 5.41 4.50 9.07
C PRO A 405 6.01 5.83 8.61
N GLY A 406 5.68 6.24 7.38
CA GLY A 406 6.00 7.55 6.82
C GLY A 406 4.80 8.48 6.82
N ASP A 407 4.94 9.65 6.20
CA ASP A 407 3.85 10.61 6.07
C ASP A 407 2.96 10.34 4.86
N SER A 408 3.53 9.78 3.77
CA SER A 408 2.82 9.46 2.53
C SER A 408 2.27 8.04 2.52
N ASP A 409 1.15 7.84 1.83
CA ASP A 409 0.56 6.53 1.65
C ASP A 409 1.43 5.64 0.76
N PRO A 410 1.64 4.36 1.12
CA PRO A 410 2.39 3.44 0.30
C PRO A 410 1.62 3.03 -0.97
N SER A 411 2.34 2.51 -1.95
CA SER A 411 1.77 2.04 -3.21
C SER A 411 2.24 0.65 -3.55
N VAL A 412 1.39 -0.13 -4.22
CA VAL A 412 1.75 -1.46 -4.71
C VAL A 412 1.60 -1.55 -6.22
N GLY A 413 2.51 -2.32 -6.85
CA GLY A 413 2.40 -2.79 -8.21
C GLY A 413 2.50 -4.31 -8.24
N VAL A 414 1.76 -4.97 -9.11
CA VAL A 414 1.78 -6.44 -9.21
C VAL A 414 2.20 -6.85 -10.61
N GLY A 415 3.24 -7.67 -10.68
CA GLY A 415 3.77 -8.23 -11.92
C GLY A 415 2.86 -9.31 -12.53
N ALA A 416 3.08 -9.63 -13.79
CA ALA A 416 2.27 -10.60 -14.55
C ALA A 416 2.26 -12.02 -13.95
N GLY A 417 3.28 -12.40 -13.17
CA GLY A 417 3.35 -13.68 -12.43
C GLY A 417 2.90 -13.59 -10.98
N GLY A 418 2.47 -12.42 -10.51
CA GLY A 418 2.00 -12.21 -9.13
C GLY A 418 3.05 -11.66 -8.16
N THR A 419 4.25 -11.33 -8.61
CA THR A 419 5.25 -10.62 -7.79
C THR A 419 4.71 -9.26 -7.36
N VAL A 420 4.71 -9.01 -6.05
CA VAL A 420 4.23 -7.77 -5.43
C VAL A 420 5.41 -6.84 -5.15
N TYR A 421 5.32 -5.62 -5.60
CA TYR A 421 6.28 -4.54 -5.36
C TYR A 421 5.60 -3.48 -4.50
N MET A 422 6.10 -3.24 -3.28
CA MET A 422 5.56 -2.23 -2.37
C MET A 422 6.56 -1.08 -2.24
N GLY A 423 6.21 0.08 -2.81
CA GLY A 423 6.98 1.32 -2.69
C GLY A 423 6.41 2.22 -1.61
N TYR A 424 7.28 2.84 -0.82
CA TYR A 424 6.86 3.64 0.32
C TYR A 424 7.90 4.70 0.74
N GLN A 425 7.41 5.72 1.42
CA GLN A 425 8.25 6.64 2.19
C GLN A 425 8.47 6.03 3.58
N ASN A 426 9.72 5.84 3.98
CA ASN A 426 10.06 5.39 5.34
C ASN A 426 10.12 6.60 6.29
N SER A 427 10.01 6.38 7.60
CA SER A 427 10.01 7.48 8.60
C SER A 427 11.26 8.36 8.60
N ASP A 428 12.37 7.87 8.03
CA ASP A 428 13.61 8.64 7.84
C ASP A 428 13.59 9.53 6.57
N GLY A 429 12.46 9.59 5.87
CA GLY A 429 12.24 10.35 4.63
C GLY A 429 12.70 9.62 3.36
N THR A 430 13.31 8.45 3.46
CA THR A 430 13.86 7.74 2.29
C THR A 430 12.76 7.05 1.47
N ALA A 431 12.95 7.02 0.14
CA ALA A 431 12.10 6.25 -0.79
C ALA A 431 12.58 4.80 -0.82
N ARG A 432 11.76 3.89 -0.32
CA ARG A 432 12.08 2.46 -0.24
C ARG A 432 11.09 1.62 -1.03
N ILE A 433 11.56 0.48 -1.50
CA ILE A 433 10.71 -0.49 -2.17
C ILE A 433 11.11 -1.90 -1.75
N ALA A 434 10.11 -2.70 -1.39
CA ALA A 434 10.25 -4.10 -1.02
C ALA A 434 9.51 -4.99 -2.01
N VAL A 435 9.92 -6.26 -2.13
CA VAL A 435 9.37 -7.23 -3.08
C VAL A 435 8.88 -8.47 -2.33
N SER A 436 7.72 -8.99 -2.72
CA SER A 436 7.17 -10.24 -2.21
C SER A 436 6.76 -11.17 -3.35
N HIS A 437 7.10 -12.46 -3.23
CA HIS A 437 6.69 -13.52 -4.16
C HIS A 437 5.60 -14.42 -3.58
N ASP A 438 5.09 -14.12 -2.39
CA ASP A 438 4.12 -14.92 -1.66
C ASP A 438 2.94 -14.08 -1.13
N LYS A 439 2.55 -13.06 -1.92
CA LYS A 439 1.40 -12.20 -1.65
C LYS A 439 1.57 -11.32 -0.40
N GLY A 440 2.80 -10.91 -0.08
CA GLY A 440 3.11 -10.06 1.06
C GLY A 440 3.33 -10.80 2.39
N LYS A 441 3.33 -12.14 2.39
CA LYS A 441 3.65 -12.92 3.60
C LYS A 441 5.10 -12.78 4.01
N THR A 442 6.01 -12.65 3.03
CA THR A 442 7.42 -12.31 3.25
C THR A 442 7.88 -11.24 2.27
N TRP A 443 8.77 -10.37 2.74
CA TRP A 443 9.31 -9.27 1.96
C TRP A 443 10.82 -9.44 1.77
N LEU A 444 11.27 -9.20 0.54
CA LEU A 444 12.66 -9.33 0.09
C LEU A 444 13.12 -8.01 -0.51
N TYR A 445 14.44 -7.85 -0.64
CA TYR A 445 15.07 -6.76 -1.40
C TYR A 445 14.59 -5.35 -1.02
N ASP A 446 14.28 -5.10 0.26
CA ASP A 446 13.90 -3.78 0.75
C ASP A 446 15.04 -2.78 0.57
N GLN A 447 14.92 -1.87 -0.40
CA GLN A 447 16.01 -1.00 -0.85
C GLN A 447 15.62 0.46 -0.84
N ASN A 448 16.54 1.33 -0.39
CA ASN A 448 16.46 2.78 -0.60
C ASN A 448 16.90 3.09 -2.04
N VAL A 449 15.94 3.33 -2.92
CA VAL A 449 16.19 3.57 -4.34
C VAL A 449 16.64 5.02 -4.64
N GLY A 450 16.55 5.93 -3.67
CA GLY A 450 17.04 7.31 -3.79
C GLY A 450 18.49 7.49 -3.36
N ALA A 451 19.12 6.50 -2.73
CA ALA A 451 20.43 6.63 -2.11
C ALA A 451 21.54 7.06 -3.09
N GLY A 452 21.56 6.46 -4.29
CA GLY A 452 22.57 6.76 -5.33
C GLY A 452 22.51 8.19 -5.86
N LEU A 453 21.40 8.88 -5.69
CA LEU A 453 21.19 10.28 -6.09
C LEU A 453 21.24 11.25 -4.89
N GLY A 454 21.52 10.75 -3.68
CA GLY A 454 21.60 11.54 -2.46
C GLY A 454 20.25 12.09 -1.99
N ILE A 455 19.15 11.47 -2.37
CA ILE A 455 17.79 11.87 -1.95
C ILE A 455 17.63 11.60 -0.46
N LYS A 456 17.17 12.61 0.27
CA LYS A 456 17.04 12.62 1.73
C LYS A 456 15.60 12.74 2.22
N ASN A 457 14.72 13.29 1.38
CA ASN A 457 13.28 13.30 1.63
C ASN A 457 12.56 12.91 0.35
N SER A 458 11.50 12.13 0.50
CA SER A 458 10.62 11.69 -0.57
C SER A 458 9.17 11.77 -0.13
N VAL A 459 8.24 11.93 -1.07
CA VAL A 459 6.79 11.88 -0.84
C VAL A 459 6.09 11.28 -2.07
N PHE A 460 4.84 10.86 -1.92
CA PHE A 460 3.91 10.42 -2.97
C PHE A 460 4.42 9.24 -3.77
N PRO A 461 4.68 8.10 -3.10
CA PRO A 461 5.09 6.87 -3.77
C PRO A 461 3.98 6.33 -4.68
N ALA A 462 4.33 5.96 -5.92
CA ALA A 462 3.43 5.34 -6.88
C ALA A 462 4.14 4.20 -7.60
N VAL A 463 3.56 2.99 -7.60
CA VAL A 463 4.19 1.78 -8.13
C VAL A 463 3.32 1.13 -9.19
N THR A 464 3.95 0.70 -10.28
CA THR A 464 3.35 -0.15 -11.32
C THR A 464 4.31 -1.26 -11.71
N ALA A 465 3.78 -2.38 -12.21
CA ALA A 465 4.59 -3.47 -12.72
C ALA A 465 4.04 -3.98 -14.07
N GLY A 466 4.93 -4.55 -14.86
CA GLY A 466 4.61 -5.17 -16.13
C GLY A 466 4.88 -6.67 -16.10
N ASP A 467 5.90 -7.14 -16.85
CA ASP A 467 6.39 -8.51 -16.71
C ASP A 467 6.79 -8.76 -15.24
N ASP A 468 6.74 -9.99 -14.81
CA ASP A 468 6.85 -10.34 -13.38
C ASP A 468 8.13 -9.85 -12.70
N ASN A 469 9.21 -9.71 -13.47
CA ASN A 469 10.49 -9.18 -13.00
C ASN A 469 10.72 -7.70 -13.30
N ARG A 470 9.69 -6.95 -13.74
CA ARG A 470 9.82 -5.55 -14.16
C ARG A 470 8.80 -4.66 -13.46
N ALA A 471 9.30 -3.63 -12.78
CA ALA A 471 8.46 -2.66 -12.09
C ALA A 471 9.06 -1.25 -12.16
N ALA A 472 8.22 -0.25 -11.96
CA ALA A 472 8.62 1.14 -11.82
C ALA A 472 7.99 1.74 -10.56
N PHE A 473 8.79 2.54 -9.87
CA PHE A 473 8.43 3.25 -8.65
C PHE A 473 8.71 4.75 -8.84
N ALA A 474 7.65 5.55 -8.95
CA ALA A 474 7.71 7.01 -9.04
C ALA A 474 7.53 7.63 -7.65
N PHE A 475 8.24 8.73 -7.38
CA PHE A 475 8.10 9.52 -6.16
C PHE A 475 8.67 10.93 -6.36
N LEU A 476 8.18 11.91 -5.62
CA LEU A 476 8.87 13.19 -5.52
C LEU A 476 10.02 13.06 -4.52
N GLY A 477 11.18 13.57 -4.88
CA GLY A 477 12.38 13.49 -4.06
C GLY A 477 13.16 14.80 -4.02
N THR A 478 13.91 15.01 -2.92
CA THR A 478 14.84 16.13 -2.77
C THR A 478 16.11 15.70 -2.05
N THR A 479 17.25 16.28 -2.44
CA THR A 479 18.54 16.07 -1.75
C THR A 479 18.68 16.91 -0.48
N THR A 480 17.71 17.80 -0.20
CA THR A 480 17.66 18.59 1.03
C THR A 480 17.12 17.73 2.17
N GLY A 481 17.88 17.58 3.24
CA GLY A 481 17.44 16.88 4.46
C GLY A 481 16.75 17.80 5.45
N GLY A 482 16.23 17.22 6.54
CA GLY A 482 15.53 17.93 7.59
C GLY A 482 14.01 17.82 7.45
N ASN A 483 13.27 18.57 8.28
CA ASN A 483 11.81 18.55 8.27
C ASN A 483 11.26 19.24 7.01
N TYR A 484 10.84 18.46 6.05
CA TYR A 484 10.34 18.96 4.77
C TYR A 484 8.96 19.63 4.86
N GLN A 485 8.24 19.47 5.98
CA GLN A 485 6.97 20.15 6.25
C GLN A 485 7.13 21.50 6.94
N ASP A 486 8.37 21.94 7.24
CA ASP A 486 8.65 23.27 7.80
C ASP A 486 8.56 24.34 6.71
N SER A 487 7.37 24.92 6.55
CA SER A 487 7.08 25.94 5.53
C SER A 487 7.94 27.21 5.67
N ALA A 488 8.46 27.52 6.86
CA ALA A 488 9.29 28.69 7.09
C ALA A 488 10.76 28.47 6.68
N ASN A 489 11.31 27.29 6.97
CA ASN A 489 12.75 27.07 6.92
C ASN A 489 13.19 26.07 5.86
N PHE A 490 12.35 25.14 5.43
CA PHE A 490 12.74 24.15 4.43
C PHE A 490 12.90 24.78 3.03
N LYS A 491 14.03 24.53 2.39
CA LYS A 491 14.40 25.13 1.08
C LYS A 491 14.71 24.05 0.03
N GLY A 492 14.01 22.90 0.12
CA GLY A 492 14.18 21.79 -0.82
C GLY A 492 13.77 22.17 -2.25
N VAL A 493 14.42 21.55 -3.21
CA VAL A 493 13.99 21.53 -4.62
C VAL A 493 13.59 20.10 -4.91
N TRP A 494 12.35 19.92 -5.33
CA TRP A 494 11.75 18.61 -5.54
C TRP A 494 11.66 18.30 -7.02
N HIS A 495 12.03 17.07 -7.37
CA HIS A 495 11.91 16.53 -8.71
C HIS A 495 11.10 15.23 -8.66
N LEU A 496 10.49 14.87 -9.78
CA LEU A 496 9.91 13.56 -9.97
C LEU A 496 11.02 12.57 -10.32
N TYR A 497 11.19 11.54 -9.50
CA TYR A 497 12.10 10.43 -9.76
C TYR A 497 11.33 9.17 -10.12
N VAL A 498 11.92 8.36 -11.00
CA VAL A 498 11.38 7.03 -11.31
C VAL A 498 12.51 6.01 -11.18
N ALA A 499 12.36 5.10 -10.24
CA ALA A 499 13.21 3.93 -10.09
C ALA A 499 12.61 2.77 -10.89
N THR A 500 13.43 2.04 -11.65
CA THR A 500 12.97 0.93 -12.49
C THR A 500 13.83 -0.30 -12.23
N THR A 501 13.19 -1.45 -12.06
CA THR A 501 13.85 -2.76 -12.00
C THR A 501 13.52 -3.59 -13.24
N TYR A 502 14.48 -4.45 -13.63
CA TYR A 502 14.34 -5.42 -14.72
C TYR A 502 14.76 -6.83 -14.30
N ASP A 503 15.02 -7.02 -13.00
CA ASP A 503 15.55 -8.24 -12.39
C ASP A 503 14.78 -8.69 -11.14
N GLY A 504 13.51 -8.31 -11.04
CA GLY A 504 12.65 -8.70 -9.92
C GLY A 504 12.93 -7.94 -8.63
N GLY A 505 13.47 -6.72 -8.72
CA GLY A 505 13.72 -5.86 -7.57
C GLY A 505 15.07 -6.08 -6.88
N GLN A 506 15.95 -6.91 -7.46
CA GLN A 506 17.29 -7.11 -6.91
C GLN A 506 18.18 -5.90 -7.13
N SER A 507 18.00 -5.20 -8.24
CA SER A 507 18.61 -3.91 -8.50
C SER A 507 17.62 -2.90 -9.08
N TRP A 508 17.88 -1.62 -8.83
CA TRP A 508 17.06 -0.52 -9.30
C TRP A 508 17.92 0.55 -9.95
N VAL A 509 17.44 1.08 -11.05
CA VAL A 509 18.01 2.27 -11.70
C VAL A 509 17.04 3.42 -11.50
N THR A 510 17.46 4.45 -10.76
CA THR A 510 16.66 5.64 -10.51
C THR A 510 17.11 6.77 -11.41
N VAL A 511 16.16 7.40 -12.09
CA VAL A 511 16.39 8.56 -12.97
C VAL A 511 15.54 9.74 -12.52
N ASP A 512 16.06 10.95 -12.71
CA ASP A 512 15.31 12.19 -12.57
C ASP A 512 14.45 12.37 -13.83
N ALA A 513 13.14 12.36 -13.69
CA ALA A 513 12.19 12.52 -14.79
C ALA A 513 11.88 13.99 -15.11
N THR A 514 12.26 14.93 -14.23
CA THR A 514 12.06 16.38 -14.38
C THR A 514 13.34 17.20 -14.17
N PRO A 515 14.49 16.82 -14.80
CA PRO A 515 15.81 17.34 -14.43
C PRO A 515 15.99 18.84 -14.68
N THR A 516 15.19 19.44 -15.53
CA THR A 516 15.26 20.88 -15.89
C THR A 516 14.05 21.68 -15.39
N ASP A 517 13.07 21.02 -14.80
CA ASP A 517 11.80 21.61 -14.39
C ASP A 517 11.39 21.04 -13.02
N PRO A 518 11.76 21.71 -11.91
CA PRO A 518 11.45 21.20 -10.58
C PRO A 518 9.95 21.22 -10.32
N VAL A 519 9.42 20.15 -9.75
CA VAL A 519 7.99 20.01 -9.42
C VAL A 519 7.58 20.94 -8.28
N GLN A 520 8.45 21.19 -7.30
CA GLN A 520 8.17 22.06 -6.16
C GLN A 520 9.44 22.68 -5.61
N LYS A 521 9.35 23.87 -5.00
CA LYS A 521 10.40 24.50 -4.21
C LYS A 521 9.90 24.83 -2.81
N GLY A 522 10.73 24.57 -1.80
CA GLY A 522 10.34 24.75 -0.40
C GLY A 522 9.66 23.50 0.15
N SER A 523 8.77 23.69 1.13
CA SER A 523 8.07 22.62 1.83
C SER A 523 6.99 21.96 0.97
N ILE A 524 6.65 20.75 1.36
CA ILE A 524 5.43 20.04 0.97
C ILE A 524 4.75 19.62 2.28
N CYS A 525 3.51 20.04 2.48
CA CYS A 525 2.76 19.72 3.69
C CYS A 525 1.79 18.55 3.41
N THR A 526 1.88 17.49 4.23
CA THR A 526 1.00 16.31 4.20
C THR A 526 0.02 16.28 5.39
N GLY A 527 -0.05 17.37 6.17
CA GLY A 527 -0.87 17.48 7.39
C GLY A 527 -2.36 17.81 7.16
N GLY A 528 -2.89 17.57 5.97
CA GLY A 528 -4.31 17.79 5.66
C GLY A 528 -4.74 19.25 5.83
N THR A 529 -5.85 19.49 6.51
CA THR A 529 -6.45 20.83 6.71
C THR A 529 -5.63 21.78 7.58
N THR A 530 -4.54 21.33 8.19
CA THR A 530 -3.64 22.18 8.99
C THR A 530 -2.56 22.85 8.17
N CYS A 531 -2.43 22.48 6.87
CA CYS A 531 -1.44 22.99 5.93
C CYS A 531 -1.75 24.41 5.42
N GLY A 532 -0.71 25.06 4.88
CA GLY A 532 -0.78 26.30 4.12
C GLY A 532 -0.84 26.09 2.60
N ASN A 533 -0.23 27.03 1.86
CA ASN A 533 -0.19 26.97 0.40
C ASN A 533 0.65 25.78 -0.13
N ASP A 534 1.52 25.22 0.69
CA ASP A 534 2.37 24.07 0.40
C ASP A 534 1.64 22.71 0.46
N ARG A 535 0.31 22.73 0.51
CA ARG A 535 -0.60 21.62 0.32
C ARG A 535 -1.08 21.51 -1.16
N ASN A 536 -0.57 22.32 -2.05
CA ASN A 536 -1.00 22.42 -3.45
C ASN A 536 -0.93 21.10 -4.23
N LEU A 537 -0.05 20.18 -3.86
CA LEU A 537 0.12 18.88 -4.51
C LEU A 537 -0.77 17.77 -3.91
N LEU A 538 -1.40 18.04 -2.75
CA LEU A 538 -2.21 17.13 -1.95
C LEU A 538 -1.43 15.89 -1.47
N ASP A 539 -1.91 14.63 -1.70
CA ASP A 539 -1.40 13.47 -0.96
C ASP A 539 -0.72 12.39 -1.80
N PHE A 540 -0.98 12.32 -3.13
CA PHE A 540 -0.40 11.26 -3.95
C PHE A 540 -0.12 11.67 -5.41
N ASN A 541 0.74 10.90 -6.06
CA ASN A 541 0.89 10.78 -7.50
C ASN A 541 0.37 9.41 -7.95
N ASP A 542 0.21 9.21 -9.27
CA ASP A 542 -0.19 7.91 -9.80
C ASP A 542 0.67 7.51 -11.01
N ILE A 543 0.69 6.22 -11.33
CA ILE A 543 1.54 5.65 -12.36
C ILE A 543 0.83 4.50 -13.09
N THR A 544 0.99 4.43 -14.40
CA THR A 544 0.41 3.39 -15.24
C THR A 544 1.33 3.00 -16.40
N LEU A 545 0.89 2.00 -17.18
CA LEU A 545 1.60 1.52 -18.38
C LEU A 545 0.75 1.67 -19.63
N ASP A 546 1.38 2.09 -20.73
CA ASP A 546 0.75 1.96 -22.04
C ASP A 546 0.82 0.51 -22.59
N ALA A 547 0.21 0.27 -23.75
CA ALA A 547 0.17 -1.05 -24.37
C ALA A 547 1.55 -1.63 -24.73
N GLN A 548 2.60 -0.83 -24.78
CA GLN A 548 3.98 -1.23 -25.00
C GLN A 548 4.79 -1.36 -23.71
N GLY A 549 4.16 -1.19 -22.54
CA GLY A 549 4.83 -1.23 -21.25
C GLY A 549 5.66 0.02 -20.94
N ARG A 550 5.42 1.15 -21.64
CA ARG A 550 6.02 2.42 -21.27
C ARG A 550 5.37 2.97 -20.03
N VAL A 551 6.18 3.50 -19.14
CA VAL A 551 5.74 4.14 -17.92
C VAL A 551 5.15 5.52 -18.21
N LEU A 552 3.98 5.82 -17.63
CA LEU A 552 3.38 7.14 -17.53
C LEU A 552 3.16 7.46 -16.05
N ALA A 553 3.88 8.46 -15.54
CA ALA A 553 3.69 8.97 -14.18
C ALA A 553 2.91 10.28 -14.23
N ALA A 554 1.75 10.30 -13.58
CA ALA A 554 0.92 11.49 -13.39
C ALA A 554 1.39 12.23 -12.15
N TYR A 555 1.57 13.53 -12.26
CA TYR A 555 1.95 14.39 -11.15
C TYR A 555 1.33 15.79 -11.29
N ALA A 556 1.15 16.46 -10.16
CA ALA A 556 0.85 17.88 -10.14
C ALA A 556 2.16 18.66 -10.15
N ASP A 557 2.34 19.56 -11.13
CA ASP A 557 3.50 20.44 -11.17
C ASP A 557 3.19 21.71 -10.39
N GLY A 558 3.85 21.84 -9.23
CA GLY A 558 3.68 22.95 -8.31
C GLY A 558 4.57 24.17 -8.58
N CYS A 559 5.49 24.07 -9.54
CA CYS A 559 6.49 25.10 -9.80
C CYS A 559 6.51 25.51 -11.28
N THR A 560 5.48 26.22 -11.74
CA THR A 560 5.30 26.59 -13.14
C THR A 560 5.79 28.00 -13.49
N GLY A 561 5.92 28.31 -14.78
CA GLY A 561 6.24 29.64 -15.28
C GLY A 561 7.58 30.18 -14.78
N THR A 562 7.59 31.32 -14.08
CA THR A 562 8.82 31.91 -13.53
C THR A 562 9.47 31.07 -12.43
N CYS A 563 8.69 30.28 -11.70
CA CYS A 563 9.23 29.34 -10.71
C CYS A 563 10.15 28.32 -11.37
N ALA A 564 9.75 27.70 -12.45
CA ALA A 564 10.54 26.73 -13.21
C ALA A 564 11.90 27.30 -13.65
N THR A 565 11.93 28.58 -14.04
CA THR A 565 13.12 29.26 -14.56
C THR A 565 13.97 30.00 -13.52
N GLY A 566 13.81 29.67 -12.24
CA GLY A 566 14.62 30.21 -11.14
C GLY A 566 13.93 31.24 -10.25
N GLY A 567 12.66 31.58 -10.53
CA GLY A 567 11.85 32.46 -9.70
C GLY A 567 11.38 31.82 -8.40
N ALA A 568 10.58 32.57 -7.64
CA ALA A 568 9.97 32.10 -6.41
C ALA A 568 8.93 31.01 -6.68
N GLN A 569 8.69 30.15 -5.68
CA GLN A 569 7.61 29.16 -5.66
C GLN A 569 6.26 29.87 -5.85
N ASN A 570 5.40 29.31 -6.71
CA ASN A 570 4.06 29.84 -6.99
C ASN A 570 2.91 28.93 -6.53
N PHE A 571 3.25 27.77 -5.98
CA PHE A 571 2.27 26.80 -5.43
C PHE A 571 1.15 26.46 -6.45
N ASP A 572 1.53 26.23 -7.69
CA ASP A 572 0.66 25.73 -8.73
C ASP A 572 0.31 24.25 -8.49
N ALA A 573 -0.58 23.69 -9.28
CA ALA A 573 -0.88 22.26 -9.33
C ALA A 573 -1.24 21.87 -10.76
N LEU A 574 -0.31 22.12 -11.71
CA LEU A 574 -0.58 21.91 -13.13
C LEU A 574 -0.56 20.41 -13.47
N ALA A 575 -1.65 19.93 -14.10
CA ALA A 575 -1.80 18.56 -14.56
C ALA A 575 -0.67 18.18 -15.53
N SER A 576 0.18 17.22 -15.15
CA SER A 576 1.40 16.87 -15.89
C SER A 576 1.61 15.36 -15.93
N ILE A 577 2.19 14.87 -17.03
CA ILE A 577 2.58 13.47 -17.22
C ILE A 577 4.05 13.40 -17.64
N ALA A 578 4.83 12.63 -16.90
CA ALA A 578 6.13 12.15 -17.33
C ALA A 578 5.94 10.82 -18.06
N ARG A 579 6.11 10.81 -19.38
CA ARG A 579 5.97 9.60 -20.20
C ARG A 579 7.34 9.08 -20.62
N GLN A 580 7.57 7.78 -20.46
CA GLN A 580 8.79 7.15 -20.92
C GLN A 580 8.98 7.36 -22.43
N SER A 581 10.11 7.97 -22.81
CA SER A 581 10.46 8.32 -24.19
C SER A 581 11.49 7.39 -24.81
N SER A 582 12.33 6.73 -24.00
CA SER A 582 13.32 5.74 -24.45
C SER A 582 13.67 4.76 -23.32
N GLY A 583 14.59 3.85 -23.60
CA GLY A 583 15.02 2.79 -22.70
C GLY A 583 14.11 1.56 -22.74
N SER A 584 14.48 0.53 -21.98
CA SER A 584 13.68 -0.70 -21.89
C SER A 584 12.36 -0.45 -21.20
N THR A 585 11.29 -1.11 -21.70
CA THR A 585 9.95 -0.96 -21.13
C THR A 585 9.68 -2.01 -20.04
N LEU A 586 8.53 -1.92 -19.38
CA LEU A 586 8.14 -2.96 -18.41
C LEU A 586 7.54 -4.21 -19.06
N TYR A 587 7.42 -4.24 -20.41
CA TYR A 587 7.14 -5.46 -21.19
C TYR A 587 8.35 -5.78 -22.06
N GLY A 588 9.12 -6.80 -21.71
CA GLY A 588 10.35 -7.19 -22.40
C GLY A 588 10.17 -7.50 -23.89
N ALA A 589 8.98 -7.90 -24.28
CA ALA A 589 8.62 -8.10 -25.69
C ALA A 589 8.75 -6.84 -26.55
N PHE A 590 8.77 -5.65 -25.94
CA PHE A 590 8.85 -4.35 -26.62
C PHE A 590 10.22 -3.66 -26.51
N ASP A 591 11.20 -4.24 -25.83
CA ASP A 591 12.53 -3.64 -25.64
C ASP A 591 13.24 -3.26 -26.95
N ALA A 592 13.11 -4.08 -27.97
CA ALA A 592 13.70 -3.84 -29.30
C ALA A 592 13.02 -2.68 -30.05
N VAL A 593 11.82 -2.25 -29.63
CA VAL A 593 11.00 -1.20 -30.25
C VAL A 593 11.23 0.16 -29.59
N ALA A 594 11.73 0.17 -28.37
CA ALA A 594 11.93 1.41 -27.58
C ALA A 594 12.97 2.38 -28.18
N GLY A 595 13.84 1.94 -29.08
CA GLY A 595 14.78 2.77 -29.84
C GLY A 595 14.36 3.05 -31.29
N ALA A 596 13.27 2.46 -31.79
CA ALA A 596 12.78 2.69 -33.15
C ALA A 596 11.69 3.78 -33.15
N LYS A 597 11.86 4.80 -33.97
CA LYS A 597 10.81 5.78 -34.26
C LYS A 597 9.53 5.03 -34.60
N TYR A 598 8.46 5.35 -33.92
CA TYR A 598 7.11 4.76 -34.02
C TYR A 598 6.73 4.48 -35.47
N LYS A 599 6.68 3.24 -35.91
CA LYS A 599 6.05 2.86 -37.18
C LYS A 599 4.59 2.51 -36.91
N LYS A 600 3.70 3.36 -37.42
CA LYS A 600 2.25 3.14 -37.44
C LYS A 600 1.96 1.75 -38.00
N SER A 601 1.34 0.86 -37.21
CA SER A 601 0.81 -0.41 -37.75
C SER A 601 -0.26 -0.04 -38.80
N ARG A 602 -0.04 -0.39 -40.05
CA ARG A 602 -1.09 -0.33 -41.07
C ARG A 602 -2.12 -1.37 -40.68
N GLY A 603 -3.33 -0.90 -40.37
CA GLY A 603 -4.48 -1.77 -40.25
C GLY A 603 -4.60 -2.62 -41.52
N GLY A 604 -4.59 -3.94 -41.34
CA GLY A 604 -5.02 -4.85 -42.38
C GLY A 604 -6.52 -4.71 -42.60
N GLN A 605 -6.90 -4.69 -43.86
CA GLN A 605 -8.28 -4.69 -44.33
C GLN A 605 -9.02 -5.94 -43.88
#